data_808bd51b9f4e895facec97f4ea8bf7a1
#
_entry.id   808bd51b9f4e895facec97f4ea8bf7a1
#
_cell.length_a   1.000
_cell.length_b   1.000
_cell.length_c   1.000
_cell.angle_alpha   90.00
_cell.angle_beta   90.00
_cell.angle_gamma   90.00
#
_symmetry.space_group_name_H-M   'P 1'
#
loop_
_entity.id
_entity.type
_entity.pdbx_description
1 polymer ?
#
loop_
_entity_poly.entity_id
_entity_poly.type
_entity_poly.pdbx_seq_one_letter_code
_entity_poly.pdbx_strand_id
1 'polypeptide(L)'
;MTDRVILTIGTKKGVFVADAAKPRRSFALRGPFGPGVPVYSTLIDTRGTPRLYASSCNPFFGMKVLRSTDMGKSFTETKSAPAFPKEVGRALANIWALEAGGGKKDLWCGVSSGCSGGGRVAGSAVRSSDSLHV
;
A
#
# COMPACT_ATOMS: atom_id res chain seq x y z
N MET A 1 -21.23 1.67 18.98
CA MET A 1 -19.84 1.89 18.52
C MET A 1 -18.92 0.90 19.19
N THR A 2 -18.36 0.01 18.43
CA THR A 2 -17.33 -0.88 18.94
C THR A 2 -16.00 -0.12 18.90
N ASP A 3 -15.45 0.11 20.08
CA ASP A 3 -14.14 0.74 20.24
C ASP A 3 -13.05 -0.30 19.94
N ARG A 4 -12.69 -0.40 18.65
CA ARG A 4 -11.70 -1.34 18.13
C ARG A 4 -10.47 -0.61 17.67
N VAL A 5 -9.35 -1.27 17.81
CA VAL A 5 -8.06 -0.82 17.23
C VAL A 5 -7.66 -1.80 16.14
N ILE A 6 -7.33 -1.25 14.97
CA ILE A 6 -6.78 -2.00 13.86
C ILE A 6 -5.37 -1.47 13.57
N LEU A 7 -4.43 -2.40 13.49
CA LEU A 7 -3.05 -2.12 13.09
C LEU A 7 -2.77 -2.83 11.78
N THR A 8 -2.22 -2.12 10.82
CA THR A 8 -1.67 -2.70 9.60
C THR A 8 -0.16 -2.79 9.74
N ILE A 9 0.40 -3.95 9.42
CA ILE A 9 1.81 -4.26 9.66
C ILE A 9 2.43 -4.75 8.35
N GLY A 10 3.25 -3.91 7.74
CA GLY A 10 4.05 -4.29 6.57
C GLY A 10 5.28 -5.09 6.99
N THR A 11 5.51 -6.21 6.31
CA THR A 11 6.65 -7.08 6.55
C THR A 11 7.27 -7.54 5.24
N LYS A 12 8.43 -8.18 5.31
CA LYS A 12 9.06 -8.83 4.14
C LYS A 12 8.25 -10.01 3.60
N LYS A 13 7.28 -10.49 4.36
CA LYS A 13 6.47 -11.68 4.02
C LYS A 13 5.04 -11.36 3.63
N GLY A 14 4.68 -10.10 3.54
CA GLY A 14 3.33 -9.63 3.23
C GLY A 14 2.81 -8.65 4.27
N VAL A 15 1.53 -8.31 4.19
CA VAL A 15 0.86 -7.44 5.15
C VAL A 15 0.06 -8.27 6.15
N PHE A 16 0.15 -7.89 7.42
CA PHE A 16 -0.66 -8.44 8.50
C PHE A 16 -1.62 -7.37 9.03
N VAL A 17 -2.74 -7.82 9.52
CA VAL A 17 -3.71 -6.97 10.21
C VAL A 17 -3.92 -7.52 11.62
N ALA A 18 -3.67 -6.70 12.61
CA ALA A 18 -3.95 -7.00 14.00
C ALA A 18 -5.17 -6.22 14.47
N ASP A 19 -6.08 -6.89 15.11
CA ASP A 19 -7.39 -6.36 15.50
C ASP A 19 -7.65 -6.65 16.98
N ALA A 20 -8.02 -5.63 17.74
CA ALA A 20 -8.34 -5.76 19.14
C ALA A 20 -9.55 -4.93 19.53
N ALA A 21 -10.45 -5.53 20.31
CA ALA A 21 -11.51 -4.82 21.01
C ALA A 21 -11.02 -4.33 22.38
N LYS A 22 -11.68 -3.35 22.98
CA LYS A 22 -11.41 -2.99 24.40
C LYS A 22 -11.60 -4.21 25.31
N PRO A 23 -10.75 -4.41 26.30
CA PRO A 23 -9.69 -3.54 26.79
C PRO A 23 -8.31 -3.67 26.08
N ARG A 24 -8.23 -4.19 24.90
CA ARG A 24 -7.02 -4.33 24.07
C ARG A 24 -5.91 -5.19 24.70
N ARG A 25 -6.31 -6.23 25.40
CA ARG A 25 -5.37 -7.17 26.04
C ARG A 25 -4.87 -8.25 25.12
N SER A 26 -5.58 -8.48 24.02
CA SER A 26 -5.18 -9.44 22.99
C SER A 26 -5.55 -8.93 21.61
N PHE A 27 -4.71 -9.25 20.63
CA PHE A 27 -4.92 -8.92 19.23
C PHE A 27 -5.13 -10.19 18.43
N ALA A 28 -6.18 -10.20 17.62
CA ALA A 28 -6.35 -11.22 16.60
C ALA A 28 -5.50 -10.84 15.40
N LEU A 29 -4.56 -11.69 15.01
CA LEU A 29 -3.67 -11.47 13.88
C LEU A 29 -4.18 -12.22 12.66
N ARG A 30 -4.31 -11.50 11.55
CA ARG A 30 -4.64 -12.06 10.23
C ARG A 30 -3.52 -11.79 9.24
N GLY A 31 -3.31 -12.70 8.31
CA GLY A 31 -2.29 -12.62 7.28
C GLY A 31 -1.34 -13.82 7.29
N PRO A 32 -0.28 -13.78 6.47
CA PRO A 32 0.06 -12.67 5.56
C PRO A 32 -0.86 -12.59 4.36
N PHE A 33 -1.23 -11.37 3.99
CA PHE A 33 -1.85 -11.08 2.69
C PHE A 33 -0.76 -10.68 1.70
N GLY A 34 -0.86 -11.09 0.44
CA GLY A 34 0.22 -10.96 -0.53
C GLY A 34 1.47 -11.72 -0.09
N PRO A 35 1.38 -13.04 0.21
CA PRO A 35 2.45 -13.76 0.89
C PRO A 35 3.72 -13.84 0.07
N GLY A 36 4.87 -13.73 0.76
CA GLY A 36 6.18 -13.82 0.15
C GLY A 36 6.67 -12.55 -0.53
N VAL A 37 5.90 -11.46 -0.48
CA VAL A 37 6.25 -10.19 -1.11
C VAL A 37 6.44 -9.11 -0.06
N PRO A 38 7.56 -8.35 -0.10
CA PRO A 38 7.79 -7.27 0.85
C PRO A 38 6.72 -6.17 0.78
N VAL A 39 6.29 -5.72 1.94
CA VAL A 39 5.38 -4.59 2.12
C VAL A 39 6.09 -3.53 2.96
N TYR A 40 6.45 -2.41 2.34
CA TYR A 40 7.20 -1.35 3.00
C TYR A 40 6.30 -0.25 3.56
N SER A 41 5.08 -0.13 3.08
CA SER A 41 4.15 0.89 3.53
C SER A 41 2.72 0.39 3.58
N THR A 42 2.00 0.84 4.60
CA THR A 42 0.56 0.60 4.76
C THR A 42 -0.13 1.91 5.07
N LEU A 43 -1.41 2.00 4.75
CA LEU A 43 -2.25 3.15 5.02
C LEU A 43 -3.65 2.70 5.42
N ILE A 44 -4.19 3.32 6.46
CA ILE A 44 -5.61 3.22 6.79
C ILE A 44 -6.26 4.54 6.41
N ASP A 45 -7.06 4.52 5.36
CA ASP A 45 -7.79 5.70 4.88
C ASP A 45 -9.17 5.72 5.53
N THR A 46 -9.39 6.68 6.41
CA THR A 46 -10.65 6.86 7.14
C THR A 46 -11.57 7.91 6.52
N ARG A 47 -11.22 8.42 5.34
CA ARG A 47 -12.08 9.38 4.61
C ARG A 47 -13.25 8.63 3.97
N GLY A 48 -14.45 8.77 4.51
CA GLY A 48 -15.61 7.99 4.10
C GLY A 48 -15.57 6.56 4.65
N THR A 49 -15.98 5.58 3.86
CA THR A 49 -15.87 4.16 4.24
C THR A 49 -14.39 3.77 4.40
N PRO A 50 -13.97 3.24 5.56
CA PRO A 50 -12.58 2.91 5.79
C PRO A 50 -12.01 1.92 4.78
N ARG A 51 -10.80 2.20 4.30
CA ARG A 51 -10.06 1.35 3.36
C ARG A 51 -8.62 1.19 3.84
N LEU A 52 -8.11 -0.01 3.73
CA LEU A 52 -6.72 -0.32 4.05
C LEU A 52 -5.95 -0.52 2.75
N TYR A 53 -4.73 -0.01 2.71
CA TYR A 53 -3.83 -0.14 1.57
C TYR A 53 -2.49 -0.67 2.02
N ALA A 54 -1.83 -1.44 1.16
CA ALA A 54 -0.48 -1.94 1.37
C ALA A 54 0.30 -1.92 0.06
N SER A 55 1.55 -1.49 0.11
CA SER A 55 2.45 -1.56 -1.04
C SER A 55 3.00 -2.98 -1.16
N SER A 56 2.79 -3.64 -2.30
CA SER A 56 3.33 -4.97 -2.58
C SER A 56 4.47 -4.83 -3.59
N CYS A 57 5.70 -4.95 -3.09
CA CYS A 57 6.91 -4.66 -3.86
C CYS A 57 7.57 -5.95 -4.35
N ASN A 58 6.98 -6.55 -5.39
CA ASN A 58 7.51 -7.78 -5.97
C ASN A 58 8.60 -7.46 -7.00
N PRO A 59 9.85 -7.91 -6.80
CA PRO A 59 10.93 -7.63 -7.73
C PRO A 59 10.79 -8.31 -9.09
N PHE A 60 9.97 -9.36 -9.19
CA PHE A 60 9.76 -10.12 -10.44
C PHE A 60 8.49 -9.70 -11.19
N PHE A 61 7.40 -9.47 -10.47
CA PHE A 61 6.09 -9.16 -11.06
C PHE A 61 5.69 -7.69 -10.94
N GLY A 62 6.58 -6.86 -10.43
CA GLY A 62 6.39 -5.42 -10.33
C GLY A 62 5.73 -4.95 -9.05
N MET A 63 5.60 -3.64 -8.95
CA MET A 63 5.04 -2.97 -7.78
C MET A 63 3.53 -2.89 -7.91
N LYS A 64 2.83 -3.24 -6.85
CA LYS A 64 1.37 -3.23 -6.80
C LYS A 64 0.90 -2.59 -5.50
N VAL A 65 -0.35 -2.17 -5.48
CA VAL A 65 -1.02 -1.74 -4.26
C VAL A 65 -2.16 -2.72 -3.97
N LEU A 66 -2.17 -3.23 -2.76
CA LEU A 66 -3.25 -4.05 -2.25
C LEU A 66 -4.26 -3.15 -1.53
N ARG A 67 -5.52 -3.47 -1.66
CA ARG A 67 -6.63 -2.75 -1.02
C ARG A 67 -7.56 -3.70 -0.28
N SER A 68 -7.98 -3.29 0.91
CA SER A 68 -9.03 -3.94 1.67
C SER A 68 -10.18 -2.98 1.90
N THR A 69 -11.40 -3.42 1.65
CA THR A 69 -12.65 -2.68 1.93
C THR A 69 -13.49 -3.33 3.04
N ASP A 70 -12.98 -4.39 3.64
CA ASP A 70 -13.64 -5.18 4.68
C ASP A 70 -12.87 -5.19 6.01
N MET A 71 -12.18 -4.11 6.31
CA MET A 71 -11.39 -3.90 7.52
C MET A 71 -10.25 -4.92 7.70
N GLY A 72 -9.64 -5.32 6.59
CA GLY A 72 -8.49 -6.21 6.61
C GLY A 72 -8.81 -7.69 6.70
N LYS A 73 -10.03 -8.09 6.39
CA LYS A 73 -10.39 -9.50 6.28
C LYS A 73 -9.88 -10.11 4.99
N SER A 74 -9.85 -9.33 3.92
CA SER A 74 -9.29 -9.71 2.63
C SER A 74 -8.65 -8.51 1.95
N PHE A 75 -7.69 -8.80 1.07
CA PHE A 75 -7.02 -7.80 0.23
C PHE A 75 -7.10 -8.22 -1.23
N THR A 76 -7.31 -7.25 -2.10
CA THR A 76 -7.26 -7.42 -3.55
C THR A 76 -6.29 -6.42 -4.17
N GLU A 77 -5.72 -6.74 -5.32
CA GLU A 77 -4.92 -5.78 -6.07
C GLU A 77 -5.81 -4.65 -6.60
N THR A 78 -5.30 -3.42 -6.59
CA THR A 78 -5.98 -2.30 -7.24
C THR A 78 -6.02 -2.53 -8.76
N LYS A 79 -7.04 -1.97 -9.44
CA LYS A 79 -7.23 -2.16 -10.89
C LYS A 79 -6.04 -1.71 -11.72
N SER A 80 -5.34 -0.68 -11.27
CA SER A 80 -4.13 -0.20 -11.93
C SER A 80 -2.97 -0.16 -10.94
N ALA A 81 -1.81 -0.62 -11.38
CA ALA A 81 -0.58 -0.52 -10.61
C ALA A 81 0.05 0.87 -10.83
N PRO A 82 0.72 1.44 -9.81
CA PRO A 82 1.50 2.65 -10.02
C PRO A 82 2.60 2.39 -11.05
N ALA A 83 2.76 3.30 -11.99
CA ALA A 83 3.79 3.21 -13.01
C ALA A 83 4.21 4.60 -13.47
N PHE A 84 5.45 4.76 -13.89
CA PHE A 84 5.85 5.98 -14.58
C PHE A 84 5.26 6.00 -16.00
N PRO A 85 5.00 7.19 -16.58
CA PRO A 85 4.63 7.30 -17.98
C PRO A 85 5.70 6.64 -18.87
N LYS A 86 5.27 6.01 -19.96
CA LYS A 86 6.17 5.28 -20.86
C LYS A 86 7.28 6.17 -21.43
N GLU A 87 7.00 7.46 -21.62
CA GLU A 87 7.94 8.45 -22.16
C GLU A 87 9.14 8.68 -21.24
N VAL A 88 8.99 8.41 -19.94
CA VAL A 88 10.06 8.60 -18.97
C VAL A 88 11.14 7.51 -19.07
N GLY A 89 10.78 6.34 -19.62
CA GLY A 89 11.70 5.21 -19.79
C GLY A 89 12.27 4.64 -18.50
N ARG A 90 11.54 4.79 -17.38
CA ARG A 90 11.95 4.32 -16.06
C ARG A 90 10.95 3.32 -15.51
N ALA A 91 11.44 2.28 -14.84
CA ALA A 91 10.61 1.36 -14.09
C ALA A 91 10.50 1.79 -12.64
N LEU A 92 9.37 1.47 -12.02
CA LEU A 92 9.16 1.66 -10.60
C LEU A 92 9.94 0.58 -9.83
N ALA A 93 10.83 0.98 -8.94
CA ALA A 93 11.64 0.04 -8.17
C ALA A 93 10.98 -0.33 -6.83
N ASN A 94 10.44 0.66 -6.12
CA ASN A 94 9.74 0.43 -4.85
C ASN A 94 8.69 1.50 -4.60
N ILE A 95 7.70 1.14 -3.78
CA ILE A 95 6.75 2.05 -3.16
C ILE A 95 7.10 2.14 -1.68
N TRP A 96 7.61 3.29 -1.26
CA TRP A 96 8.10 3.49 0.11
C TRP A 96 7.08 4.09 1.04
N ALA A 97 6.12 4.85 0.51
CA ALA A 97 5.12 5.53 1.31
C ALA A 97 3.77 5.55 0.58
N LEU A 98 2.71 5.46 1.36
CA LEU A 98 1.33 5.63 0.92
C LEU A 98 0.69 6.68 1.82
N GLU A 99 0.04 7.68 1.22
CA GLU A 99 -0.65 8.75 1.94
C GLU A 99 -1.98 9.08 1.29
N ALA A 100 -2.93 9.50 2.11
CA ALA A 100 -4.20 10.02 1.64
C ALA A 100 -4.02 11.42 1.05
N GLY A 101 -4.58 11.66 -0.14
CA GLY A 101 -4.54 12.95 -0.80
C GLY A 101 -5.66 13.90 -0.36
N GLY A 102 -5.76 15.04 -1.03
CA GLY A 102 -6.77 16.07 -0.75
C GLY A 102 -8.18 15.71 -1.23
N GLY A 103 -8.31 14.92 -2.29
CA GLY A 103 -9.60 14.44 -2.80
C GLY A 103 -10.04 13.15 -2.10
N LYS A 104 -11.34 12.87 -2.11
CA LYS A 104 -11.93 11.73 -1.39
C LYS A 104 -11.35 10.36 -1.77
N LYS A 105 -10.79 10.25 -2.97
CA LYS A 105 -10.24 9.00 -3.51
C LYS A 105 -8.76 9.12 -3.90
N ASP A 106 -8.14 10.26 -3.62
CA ASP A 106 -6.75 10.50 -3.98
C ASP A 106 -5.82 9.75 -3.04
N LEU A 107 -4.90 9.02 -3.63
CA LEU A 107 -3.78 8.37 -2.94
C LEU A 107 -2.46 8.93 -3.50
N TRP A 108 -1.53 9.17 -2.61
CA TRP A 108 -0.16 9.56 -2.93
C TRP A 108 0.79 8.43 -2.62
N CYS A 109 1.68 8.13 -3.53
CA CYS A 109 2.74 7.15 -3.33
C CYS A 109 4.10 7.84 -3.40
N GLY A 110 4.92 7.63 -2.40
CA GLY A 110 6.34 7.92 -2.47
C GLY A 110 7.06 6.72 -3.09
N VAL A 111 7.73 6.92 -4.22
CA VAL A 111 8.31 5.84 -5.01
C VAL A 111 9.78 6.09 -5.33
N SER A 112 10.51 5.02 -5.64
CA SER A 112 11.83 5.10 -6.22
C SER A 112 11.82 4.54 -7.64
N SER A 113 12.60 5.15 -8.52
CA SER A 113 12.83 4.62 -9.87
C SER A 113 14.02 3.66 -9.88
N GLY A 114 13.87 2.54 -10.57
CA GLY A 114 14.99 1.69 -10.95
C GLY A 114 15.75 2.32 -12.11
N CYS A 115 17.05 2.53 -11.94
CA CYS A 115 17.94 2.80 -13.06
C CYS A 115 18.73 1.54 -13.38
N SER A 116 18.75 1.16 -14.63
CA SER A 116 19.82 0.31 -15.14
C SER A 116 21.11 1.13 -15.15
N GLY A 117 21.83 1.15 -14.03
CA GLY A 117 23.08 1.91 -13.85
C GLY A 117 22.98 2.97 -12.76
N GLY A 118 23.36 2.62 -11.55
CA GLY A 118 23.85 3.43 -10.44
C GLY A 118 23.34 4.87 -10.25
N GLY A 119 22.08 5.12 -10.31
CA GLY A 119 21.51 6.46 -10.16
C GLY A 119 20.67 6.63 -8.91
N ARG A 120 20.82 7.77 -8.26
CA ARG A 120 20.17 8.17 -7.03
C ARG A 120 18.65 8.16 -7.13
N VAL A 121 18.03 7.72 -6.04
CA VAL A 121 16.58 7.80 -5.78
C VAL A 121 16.12 9.25 -5.84
N ALA A 122 15.29 9.58 -6.82
CA ALA A 122 14.49 10.79 -6.78
C ALA A 122 13.08 10.37 -6.30
N GLY A 123 12.66 10.84 -5.15
CA GLY A 123 11.30 10.65 -4.68
C GLY A 123 10.34 11.43 -5.59
N SER A 124 9.40 10.74 -6.19
CA SER A 124 8.28 11.36 -6.89
C SER A 124 6.97 10.95 -6.24
N ALA A 125 6.06 11.89 -6.10
CA ALA A 125 4.73 11.64 -5.59
C ALA A 125 3.79 11.28 -6.73
N VAL A 126 2.96 10.29 -6.51
CA VAL A 126 1.98 9.80 -7.49
C VAL A 126 0.58 10.06 -6.95
N ARG A 127 -0.25 10.68 -7.76
CA ARG A 127 -1.66 10.87 -7.45
C ARG A 127 -2.51 9.76 -8.06
N SER A 128 -3.43 9.23 -7.28
CA SER A 128 -4.42 8.26 -7.75
C SER A 128 -5.83 8.77 -7.51
N SER A 129 -6.63 8.77 -8.55
CA SER A 129 -8.09 8.83 -8.44
C SER A 129 -8.63 7.51 -8.98
N ASP A 130 -9.02 6.57 -8.14
CA ASP A 130 -9.51 5.21 -8.50
C ASP A 130 -8.68 4.45 -9.57
N SER A 131 -7.87 5.13 -10.29
CA SER A 131 -6.81 4.68 -11.18
C SER A 131 -5.52 5.34 -10.72
N LEU A 132 -4.57 4.54 -10.26
CA LEU A 132 -3.25 5.01 -9.91
C LEU A 132 -2.54 5.54 -11.17
N HIS A 133 -2.51 6.86 -11.33
CA HIS A 133 -1.71 7.51 -12.35
C HIS A 133 -0.44 8.06 -11.70
N VAL A 134 0.67 7.81 -12.35
CA VAL A 134 1.98 8.36 -12.00
C VAL A 134 2.19 9.65 -12.79
#